data_aa736bd1e16fd0f02f66d3fd955758fe
#
_entry.id   aa736bd1e16fd0f02f66d3fd955758fe
#
_cell.length_a   1.000
_cell.length_b   1.000
_cell.length_c   1.000
_cell.angle_alpha   90.00
_cell.angle_beta   90.00
_cell.angle_gamma   90.00
#
_symmetry.space_group_name_H-M   'P 1'
#
loop_
_entity.id
_entity.type
_entity.pdbx_description
1 polymer ?
#
loop_
_entity_poly.entity_id
_entity_poly.type
_entity_poly.pdbx_seq_one_letter_code
_entity_poly.pdbx_strand_id
1 'polypeptide(L)'
;MLAIGPDNYRSMLAGFHEMDEHFRTAPYQKNLPVLLALFSIWYTDFFDAQTIAILPYEQYLKRFPAYLQQLTMESNGKHVTLKGREIRYNTSPIYWGEPGTNGQHSFYQLIHQGTRLIPCDFIAFQRSLNPLGRHHDMLIANVFAQAEALAFGKTAEQVKAEGTADWLVPHRVFEGNRPSNMILADKLTPAVLGKLVALYEHCVFTQGVIWQINSFDQWGVELGKALAQRIIPELEDAAEPELHHDSSTNHLIHLYRQKK
;
A
#
# COMPACT_ATOMS: atom_id res chain seq x y z
N MET A 1 -18.94 9.68 11.27
CA MET A 1 -20.29 9.58 11.90
C MET A 1 -21.37 10.24 11.04
N LEU A 2 -21.24 11.52 10.68
CA LEU A 2 -22.29 12.23 9.90
C LEU A 2 -22.62 11.57 8.55
N ALA A 3 -21.62 11.07 7.82
CA ALA A 3 -21.84 10.48 6.50
C ALA A 3 -22.48 9.07 6.50
N ILE A 4 -22.25 8.28 7.54
CA ILE A 4 -22.66 6.87 7.59
C ILE A 4 -23.71 6.55 8.67
N GLY A 5 -24.05 7.54 9.48
CA GLY A 5 -24.95 7.39 10.61
C GLY A 5 -24.31 6.74 11.86
N PRO A 6 -24.94 6.91 13.03
CA PRO A 6 -24.37 6.46 14.30
C PRO A 6 -24.23 4.94 14.42
N ASP A 7 -25.18 4.17 13.87
CA ASP A 7 -25.17 2.71 14.01
C ASP A 7 -24.07 2.07 13.15
N ASN A 8 -23.88 2.52 11.92
CA ASN A 8 -22.76 2.09 11.09
C ASN A 8 -21.42 2.52 11.68
N TYR A 9 -21.35 3.70 12.30
CA TYR A 9 -20.14 4.15 12.99
C TYR A 9 -19.82 3.27 14.21
N ARG A 10 -20.82 2.95 15.04
CA ARG A 10 -20.64 2.01 16.14
C ARG A 10 -20.23 0.62 15.68
N SER A 11 -20.83 0.14 14.59
CA SER A 11 -20.46 -1.14 13.97
C SER A 11 -19.00 -1.14 13.50
N MET A 12 -18.53 -0.04 12.90
CA MET A 12 -17.13 0.11 12.50
C MET A 12 -16.19 0.07 13.73
N LEU A 13 -16.52 0.78 14.81
CA LEU A 13 -15.75 0.74 16.07
C LEU A 13 -15.75 -0.64 16.70
N ALA A 14 -16.86 -1.38 16.62
CA ALA A 14 -16.90 -2.77 17.09
C ALA A 14 -15.94 -3.66 16.28
N GLY A 15 -15.81 -3.41 14.98
CA GLY A 15 -14.82 -4.11 14.14
C GLY A 15 -13.38 -3.80 14.53
N PHE A 16 -13.06 -2.54 14.85
CA PHE A 16 -11.77 -2.18 15.44
C PHE A 16 -11.51 -2.97 16.70
N HIS A 17 -12.45 -2.94 17.65
CA HIS A 17 -12.32 -3.64 18.93
C HIS A 17 -12.10 -5.15 18.75
N GLU A 18 -12.80 -5.81 17.82
CA GLU A 18 -12.59 -7.22 17.55
C GLU A 18 -11.17 -7.52 17.06
N MET A 19 -10.58 -6.64 16.22
CA MET A 19 -9.20 -6.79 15.76
C MET A 19 -8.18 -6.44 16.85
N ASP A 20 -8.47 -5.46 17.71
CA ASP A 20 -7.67 -5.14 18.90
C ASP A 20 -7.57 -6.35 19.84
N GLU A 21 -8.71 -6.99 20.12
CA GLU A 21 -8.73 -8.20 20.95
C GLU A 21 -8.01 -9.38 20.27
N HIS A 22 -8.16 -9.54 18.97
CA HIS A 22 -7.38 -10.52 18.22
C HIS A 22 -5.88 -10.25 18.33
N PHE A 23 -5.44 -9.01 18.12
CA PHE A 23 -4.03 -8.63 18.25
C PHE A 23 -3.48 -8.90 19.65
N ARG A 24 -4.26 -8.58 20.68
CA ARG A 24 -3.88 -8.73 22.09
C ARG A 24 -3.83 -10.20 22.56
N THR A 25 -4.69 -11.07 22.02
CA THR A 25 -4.93 -12.41 22.61
C THR A 25 -4.52 -13.57 21.72
N ALA A 26 -4.46 -13.40 20.39
CA ALA A 26 -4.10 -14.48 19.50
C ALA A 26 -2.63 -14.90 19.68
N PRO A 27 -2.31 -16.19 19.63
CA PRO A 27 -0.93 -16.65 19.62
C PRO A 27 -0.23 -16.14 18.35
N TYR A 28 1.07 -15.85 18.42
CA TYR A 28 1.82 -15.23 17.32
C TYR A 28 1.65 -15.91 15.96
N GLN A 29 1.57 -17.24 15.93
CA GLN A 29 1.39 -18.02 14.71
C GLN A 29 0.00 -17.87 14.05
N LYS A 30 -0.93 -17.22 14.73
CA LYS A 30 -2.30 -16.96 14.27
C LYS A 30 -2.67 -15.48 14.36
N ASN A 31 -1.77 -14.63 14.80
CA ASN A 31 -1.99 -13.21 14.98
C ASN A 31 -1.82 -12.49 13.63
N LEU A 32 -2.92 -12.16 12.98
CA LEU A 32 -2.92 -11.63 11.62
C LEU A 32 -2.07 -10.36 11.45
N PRO A 33 -2.21 -9.30 12.29
CA PRO A 33 -1.36 -8.13 12.21
C PRO A 33 0.13 -8.43 12.34
N VAL A 34 0.49 -9.30 13.29
CA VAL A 34 1.90 -9.69 13.52
C VAL A 34 2.45 -10.45 12.32
N LEU A 35 1.70 -11.41 11.78
CA LEU A 35 2.14 -12.16 10.61
C LEU A 35 2.32 -11.25 9.39
N LEU A 36 1.37 -10.35 9.14
CA LEU A 36 1.46 -9.40 8.03
C LEU A 36 2.68 -8.48 8.18
N ALA A 37 2.94 -8.00 9.40
CA ALA A 37 4.13 -7.20 9.70
C ALA A 37 5.43 -7.96 9.46
N LEU A 38 5.50 -9.22 9.92
CA LEU A 38 6.68 -10.06 9.75
C LEU A 38 6.95 -10.36 8.27
N PHE A 39 5.93 -10.65 7.47
CA PHE A 39 6.09 -10.83 6.03
C PHE A 39 6.57 -9.55 5.34
N SER A 40 6.00 -8.40 5.69
CA SER A 40 6.45 -7.12 5.15
C SER A 40 7.92 -6.87 5.46
N ILE A 41 8.35 -7.02 6.73
CA ILE A 41 9.75 -6.88 7.15
C ILE A 41 10.63 -7.90 6.42
N TRP A 42 10.20 -9.16 6.34
CA TRP A 42 10.93 -10.22 5.69
C TRP A 42 11.25 -9.89 4.23
N TYR A 43 10.26 -9.46 3.48
CA TYR A 43 10.48 -9.09 2.08
C TYR A 43 11.26 -7.78 1.92
N THR A 44 11.05 -6.81 2.79
CA THR A 44 11.75 -5.52 2.73
C THR A 44 13.24 -5.64 3.10
N ASP A 45 13.55 -6.32 4.20
CA ASP A 45 14.91 -6.32 4.75
C ASP A 45 15.78 -7.47 4.22
N PHE A 46 15.18 -8.58 3.77
CA PHE A 46 15.95 -9.77 3.35
C PHE A 46 15.85 -10.05 1.83
N PHE A 47 14.86 -9.50 1.13
CA PHE A 47 14.68 -9.68 -0.31
C PHE A 47 14.70 -8.37 -1.10
N ASP A 48 15.01 -7.26 -0.46
CA ASP A 48 15.07 -5.91 -1.08
C ASP A 48 13.77 -5.53 -1.81
N ALA A 49 12.62 -5.98 -1.30
CA ALA A 49 11.32 -5.56 -1.81
C ALA A 49 11.02 -4.14 -1.34
N GLN A 50 11.20 -3.18 -2.23
CA GLN A 50 11.04 -1.75 -1.91
C GLN A 50 9.59 -1.30 -1.84
N THR A 51 8.65 -2.11 -2.35
CA THR A 51 7.24 -1.75 -2.43
C THR A 51 6.34 -2.93 -2.09
N ILE A 52 5.13 -2.63 -1.63
CA ILE A 52 4.03 -3.59 -1.45
C ILE A 52 2.80 -3.05 -2.19
N ALA A 53 2.21 -3.88 -3.04
CA ALA A 53 1.01 -3.53 -3.78
C ALA A 53 -0.25 -3.96 -3.02
N ILE A 54 -1.16 -3.02 -2.78
CA ILE A 54 -2.46 -3.26 -2.13
C ILE A 54 -3.55 -3.29 -3.21
N LEU A 55 -4.15 -4.44 -3.39
CA LEU A 55 -5.00 -4.76 -4.54
C LEU A 55 -6.41 -5.17 -4.10
N PRO A 56 -7.28 -4.21 -3.71
CA PRO A 56 -8.64 -4.52 -3.32
C PRO A 56 -9.49 -4.88 -4.56
N TYR A 57 -10.10 -6.06 -4.57
CA TYR A 57 -11.10 -6.47 -5.53
C TYR A 57 -12.50 -6.06 -5.06
N GLU A 58 -12.60 -4.78 -4.70
CA GLU A 58 -13.81 -4.11 -4.24
C GLU A 58 -13.74 -2.60 -4.54
N GLN A 59 -14.67 -2.12 -5.34
CA GLN A 59 -14.66 -0.73 -5.82
C GLN A 59 -14.80 0.29 -4.67
N TYR A 60 -15.52 -0.05 -3.62
CA TYR A 60 -15.67 0.85 -2.46
C TYR A 60 -14.39 1.00 -1.65
N LEU A 61 -13.41 0.11 -1.82
CA LEU A 61 -12.08 0.22 -1.24
C LEU A 61 -11.06 0.94 -2.15
N LYS A 62 -11.48 1.59 -3.25
CA LYS A 62 -10.56 2.28 -4.19
C LYS A 62 -9.62 3.29 -3.51
N ARG A 63 -10.00 3.87 -2.39
CA ARG A 63 -9.16 4.81 -1.61
C ARG A 63 -8.37 4.15 -0.48
N PHE A 64 -8.58 2.87 -0.25
CA PHE A 64 -7.88 2.14 0.82
C PHE A 64 -6.36 2.06 0.60
N PRO A 65 -5.84 1.79 -0.62
CA PRO A 65 -4.40 1.88 -0.86
C PRO A 65 -3.81 3.26 -0.52
N ALA A 66 -4.50 4.36 -0.88
CA ALA A 66 -4.06 5.72 -0.57
C ALA A 66 -4.11 6.02 0.94
N TYR A 67 -5.06 5.45 1.68
CA TYR A 67 -5.08 5.52 3.14
C TYR A 67 -3.84 4.82 3.74
N LEU A 68 -3.53 3.60 3.25
CA LEU A 68 -2.37 2.84 3.71
C LEU A 68 -1.04 3.49 3.32
N GLN A 69 -0.98 4.24 2.23
CA GLN A 69 0.19 5.08 1.90
C GLN A 69 0.50 6.02 3.06
N GLN A 70 -0.49 6.80 3.48
CA GLN A 70 -0.31 7.71 4.61
C GLN A 70 0.00 6.95 5.90
N LEU A 71 -0.84 5.99 6.27
CA LEU A 71 -0.66 5.22 7.51
C LEU A 71 0.75 4.64 7.63
N THR A 72 1.24 3.97 6.59
CA THR A 72 2.49 3.20 6.68
C THR A 72 3.71 4.08 6.44
N MET A 73 3.71 4.85 5.34
CA MET A 73 4.90 5.59 4.92
C MET A 73 5.17 6.79 5.83
N GLU A 74 4.14 7.47 6.29
CA GLU A 74 4.27 8.58 7.24
C GLU A 74 4.68 8.07 8.63
N SER A 75 4.09 6.96 9.09
CA SER A 75 4.40 6.40 10.39
C SER A 75 5.80 5.77 10.45
N ASN A 76 6.14 4.91 9.49
CA ASN A 76 7.34 4.07 9.54
C ASN A 76 8.47 4.50 8.59
N GLY A 77 8.29 5.53 7.79
CA GLY A 77 9.34 6.12 6.96
C GLY A 77 10.36 6.89 7.80
N LYS A 78 11.14 6.20 8.62
CA LYS A 78 12.09 6.77 9.58
C LYS A 78 13.49 6.23 9.34
N HIS A 79 14.51 7.05 9.59
CA HIS A 79 15.93 6.71 9.41
C HIS A 79 16.72 6.70 10.72
N VAL A 80 16.03 6.93 11.85
CA VAL A 80 16.65 6.88 13.20
C VAL A 80 15.81 6.03 14.15
N THR A 81 16.50 5.36 15.07
CA THR A 81 15.86 4.60 16.14
C THR A 81 15.25 5.50 17.20
N LEU A 82 14.43 4.94 18.10
CA LEU A 82 13.92 5.60 19.31
C LEU A 82 15.02 6.25 20.17
N LYS A 83 16.27 5.79 20.06
CA LYS A 83 17.44 6.33 20.77
C LYS A 83 18.23 7.34 19.93
N GLY A 84 17.70 7.80 18.81
CA GLY A 84 18.34 8.77 17.92
C GLY A 84 19.55 8.23 17.15
N ARG A 85 19.73 6.90 17.05
CA ARG A 85 20.80 6.29 16.27
C ARG A 85 20.36 6.07 14.84
N GLU A 86 21.19 6.44 13.88
CA GLU A 86 20.97 6.12 12.46
C GLU A 86 20.85 4.61 12.26
N ILE A 87 19.86 4.21 11.44
CA ILE A 87 19.61 2.80 11.11
C ILE A 87 20.33 2.42 9.81
N ARG A 88 20.64 1.13 9.65
CA ARG A 88 21.34 0.57 8.48
C ARG A 88 20.55 -0.53 7.79
N TYR A 89 19.27 -0.62 8.08
CA TYR A 89 18.30 -1.52 7.46
C TYR A 89 17.18 -0.68 6.84
N ASN A 90 16.39 -1.29 5.97
CA ASN A 90 15.25 -0.61 5.38
C ASN A 90 14.10 -0.48 6.39
N THR A 91 13.33 0.58 6.25
CA THR A 91 12.05 0.75 6.96
C THR A 91 10.97 1.02 5.94
N SER A 92 9.72 0.92 6.34
CA SER A 92 8.54 1.25 5.54
C SER A 92 8.69 1.09 4.02
N PRO A 93 8.32 -0.05 3.43
CA PRO A 93 8.22 -0.16 1.99
C PRO A 93 7.18 0.86 1.47
N ILE A 94 7.28 1.20 0.20
CA ILE A 94 6.31 2.07 -0.48
C ILE A 94 5.02 1.30 -0.67
N TYR A 95 3.94 1.75 -0.05
CA TYR A 95 2.59 1.20 -0.26
C TYR A 95 1.92 1.90 -1.43
N TRP A 96 1.33 1.14 -2.32
CA TRP A 96 0.61 1.64 -3.51
C TRP A 96 -0.39 0.62 -4.00
N GLY A 97 -1.29 1.00 -4.88
CA GLY A 97 -2.23 0.05 -5.48
C GLY A 97 -3.48 0.70 -6.04
N GLU A 98 -4.28 -0.12 -6.67
CA GLU A 98 -5.54 0.21 -7.33
C GLU A 98 -6.52 -0.95 -7.17
N PRO A 99 -7.83 -0.73 -7.37
CA PRO A 99 -8.78 -1.84 -7.47
C PRO A 99 -8.34 -2.89 -8.50
N GLY A 100 -8.48 -4.15 -8.14
CA GLY A 100 -7.89 -5.31 -8.82
C GLY A 100 -8.04 -5.37 -10.32
N THR A 101 -9.28 -5.33 -10.87
CA THR A 101 -9.51 -5.43 -12.32
C THR A 101 -8.92 -4.23 -13.08
N ASN A 102 -8.99 -3.02 -12.54
CA ASN A 102 -8.38 -1.84 -13.16
C ASN A 102 -6.84 -1.97 -13.17
N GLY A 103 -6.25 -2.37 -12.05
CA GLY A 103 -4.82 -2.60 -11.90
C GLY A 103 -4.27 -3.61 -12.91
N GLN A 104 -5.02 -4.67 -13.26
CA GLN A 104 -4.64 -5.67 -14.26
C GLN A 104 -4.29 -5.04 -15.62
N HIS A 105 -4.95 -3.96 -15.99
CA HIS A 105 -4.73 -3.25 -17.25
C HIS A 105 -3.75 -2.06 -17.12
N SER A 106 -3.12 -1.89 -15.96
CA SER A 106 -2.22 -0.78 -15.69
C SER A 106 -0.79 -1.25 -15.39
N PHE A 107 -0.60 -2.05 -14.34
CA PHE A 107 0.75 -2.34 -13.82
C PHE A 107 1.01 -3.83 -13.53
N TYR A 108 0.07 -4.73 -13.77
CA TYR A 108 0.29 -6.16 -13.51
C TYR A 108 1.38 -6.78 -14.39
N GLN A 109 1.65 -6.20 -15.57
CA GLN A 109 2.79 -6.59 -16.38
C GLN A 109 4.11 -6.54 -15.59
N LEU A 110 4.32 -5.45 -14.84
CA LEU A 110 5.50 -5.31 -13.98
C LEU A 110 5.49 -6.32 -12.82
N ILE A 111 4.34 -6.54 -12.19
CA ILE A 111 4.21 -7.47 -11.07
C ILE A 111 4.54 -8.91 -11.52
N HIS A 112 4.04 -9.34 -12.68
CA HIS A 112 4.23 -10.71 -13.18
C HIS A 112 5.60 -10.95 -13.83
N GLN A 113 6.08 -10.06 -14.69
CA GLN A 113 7.25 -10.28 -15.52
C GLN A 113 8.35 -9.23 -15.34
N GLY A 114 8.17 -8.26 -14.44
CA GLY A 114 9.20 -7.28 -14.14
C GLY A 114 10.34 -7.87 -13.32
N THR A 115 11.47 -7.16 -13.29
CA THR A 115 12.68 -7.58 -12.58
C THR A 115 12.67 -7.27 -11.08
N ARG A 116 11.62 -6.62 -10.58
CA ARG A 116 11.49 -6.26 -9.16
C ARG A 116 10.54 -7.21 -8.43
N LEU A 117 10.90 -7.58 -7.21
CA LEU A 117 10.00 -8.30 -6.32
C LEU A 117 8.98 -7.32 -5.73
N ILE A 118 7.71 -7.58 -5.96
CA ILE A 118 6.60 -6.76 -5.46
C ILE A 118 5.61 -7.68 -4.73
N PRO A 119 5.72 -7.83 -3.40
CA PRO A 119 4.70 -8.51 -2.62
C PRO A 119 3.34 -7.84 -2.80
N CYS A 120 2.27 -8.66 -2.87
CA CYS A 120 0.92 -8.18 -3.13
C CYS A 120 -0.02 -8.58 -1.99
N ASP A 121 -0.85 -7.65 -1.53
CA ASP A 121 -1.97 -7.91 -0.64
C ASP A 121 -3.28 -7.82 -1.44
N PHE A 122 -3.87 -8.96 -1.77
CA PHE A 122 -5.20 -9.05 -2.37
C PHE A 122 -6.26 -8.97 -1.28
N ILE A 123 -7.25 -8.11 -1.47
CA ILE A 123 -8.40 -7.98 -0.56
C ILE A 123 -9.67 -8.27 -1.34
N ALA A 124 -10.41 -9.30 -0.95
CA ALA A 124 -11.63 -9.73 -1.63
C ALA A 124 -12.73 -10.10 -0.64
N PHE A 125 -13.95 -10.20 -1.13
CA PHE A 125 -15.15 -10.51 -0.33
C PHE A 125 -15.94 -11.64 -0.97
N GLN A 126 -16.47 -12.55 -0.15
CA GLN A 126 -17.29 -13.65 -0.64
C GLN A 126 -18.63 -13.18 -1.22
N ARG A 127 -19.14 -12.04 -0.73
CA ARG A 127 -20.44 -11.47 -1.15
C ARG A 127 -20.31 -10.02 -1.54
N SER A 128 -20.88 -9.66 -2.70
CA SER A 128 -20.98 -8.27 -3.14
C SER A 128 -22.00 -7.46 -2.33
N LEU A 129 -21.75 -6.16 -2.17
CA LEU A 129 -22.74 -5.21 -1.66
C LEU A 129 -23.87 -4.97 -2.67
N ASN A 130 -23.56 -5.07 -3.97
CA ASN A 130 -24.51 -4.86 -5.07
C ASN A 130 -24.42 -6.04 -6.04
N PRO A 131 -25.06 -7.17 -5.74
CA PRO A 131 -25.01 -8.34 -6.60
C PRO A 131 -25.66 -8.06 -7.97
N LEU A 132 -24.95 -8.42 -9.05
CA LEU A 132 -25.40 -8.25 -10.42
C LEU A 132 -25.05 -9.51 -11.23
N GLY A 133 -26.00 -10.45 -11.30
CA GLY A 133 -25.80 -11.73 -11.99
C GLY A 133 -24.48 -12.38 -11.58
N ARG A 134 -23.69 -12.81 -12.56
CA ARG A 134 -22.40 -13.51 -12.36
C ARG A 134 -21.18 -12.56 -12.19
N HIS A 135 -21.38 -11.24 -12.15
CA HIS A 135 -20.26 -10.27 -12.11
C HIS A 135 -19.34 -10.49 -10.91
N HIS A 136 -19.91 -10.79 -9.76
CA HIS A 136 -19.12 -11.05 -8.56
C HIS A 136 -18.28 -12.32 -8.68
N ASP A 137 -18.84 -13.41 -9.21
CA ASP A 137 -18.10 -14.66 -9.44
C ASP A 137 -16.94 -14.44 -10.41
N MET A 138 -17.14 -13.64 -11.46
CA MET A 138 -16.07 -13.26 -12.39
C MET A 138 -14.98 -12.44 -11.70
N LEU A 139 -15.33 -11.52 -10.82
CA LEU A 139 -14.39 -10.72 -10.04
C LEU A 139 -13.54 -11.62 -9.12
N ILE A 140 -14.18 -12.53 -8.40
CA ILE A 140 -13.51 -13.48 -7.50
C ILE A 140 -12.64 -14.47 -8.27
N ALA A 141 -13.11 -14.98 -9.41
CA ALA A 141 -12.28 -15.82 -10.28
C ALA A 141 -11.01 -15.09 -10.75
N ASN A 142 -11.12 -13.78 -11.07
CA ASN A 142 -9.95 -12.99 -11.44
C ASN A 142 -8.94 -12.87 -10.29
N VAL A 143 -9.35 -12.53 -9.07
CA VAL A 143 -8.40 -12.39 -7.97
C VAL A 143 -7.71 -13.71 -7.63
N PHE A 144 -8.43 -14.84 -7.66
CA PHE A 144 -7.84 -16.15 -7.43
C PHE A 144 -6.85 -16.53 -8.52
N ALA A 145 -7.20 -16.29 -9.79
CA ALA A 145 -6.31 -16.55 -10.92
C ALA A 145 -5.03 -15.69 -10.86
N GLN A 146 -5.12 -14.44 -10.41
CA GLN A 146 -3.93 -13.60 -10.25
C GLN A 146 -3.01 -14.11 -9.14
N ALA A 147 -3.57 -14.51 -8.00
CA ALA A 147 -2.78 -15.09 -6.90
C ALA A 147 -2.11 -16.40 -7.32
N GLU A 148 -2.83 -17.28 -8.04
CA GLU A 148 -2.31 -18.53 -8.58
C GLU A 148 -1.19 -18.29 -9.61
N ALA A 149 -1.40 -17.36 -10.55
CA ALA A 149 -0.41 -17.01 -11.57
C ALA A 149 0.87 -16.43 -10.95
N LEU A 150 0.77 -15.61 -9.90
CA LEU A 150 1.95 -15.09 -9.17
C LEU A 150 2.70 -16.22 -8.46
N ALA A 151 1.98 -17.16 -7.85
CA ALA A 151 2.60 -18.27 -7.12
C ALA A 151 3.31 -19.27 -8.05
N PHE A 152 2.65 -19.70 -9.10
CA PHE A 152 3.11 -20.83 -9.92
C PHE A 152 3.69 -20.44 -11.27
N GLY A 153 3.31 -19.29 -11.82
CA GLY A 153 3.79 -18.85 -13.12
C GLY A 153 3.38 -19.77 -14.28
N LYS A 154 4.20 -19.78 -15.34
CA LYS A 154 4.05 -20.61 -16.52
C LYS A 154 5.42 -20.89 -17.16
N THR A 155 5.82 -22.15 -17.25
CA THR A 155 7.15 -22.53 -17.74
C THR A 155 7.29 -22.42 -19.26
N ALA A 156 8.52 -22.42 -19.74
CA ALA A 156 8.80 -22.43 -21.18
C ALA A 156 8.24 -23.67 -21.89
N GLU A 157 8.27 -24.84 -21.22
CA GLU A 157 7.71 -26.09 -21.73
C GLU A 157 6.19 -25.99 -21.91
N GLN A 158 5.50 -25.41 -20.92
CA GLN A 158 4.06 -25.18 -21.01
C GLN A 158 3.71 -24.22 -22.14
N VAL A 159 4.48 -23.14 -22.28
CA VAL A 159 4.29 -22.15 -23.36
C VAL A 159 4.51 -22.78 -24.75
N LYS A 160 5.53 -23.63 -24.90
CA LYS A 160 5.79 -24.37 -26.15
C LYS A 160 4.67 -25.38 -26.47
N ALA A 161 4.17 -26.07 -25.46
CA ALA A 161 3.08 -27.06 -25.63
C ALA A 161 1.78 -26.40 -26.13
N GLU A 162 1.60 -25.10 -25.95
CA GLU A 162 0.49 -24.33 -26.52
C GLU A 162 0.68 -23.91 -27.99
N GLY A 163 1.77 -24.35 -28.62
CA GLY A 163 2.05 -24.00 -30.02
C GLY A 163 2.67 -22.63 -30.24
N THR A 164 3.23 -22.04 -29.18
CA THR A 164 3.89 -20.73 -29.27
C THR A 164 5.19 -20.85 -30.10
N ALA A 165 5.39 -19.93 -31.05
CA ALA A 165 6.61 -19.87 -31.85
C ALA A 165 7.85 -19.67 -30.96
N ASP A 166 8.99 -20.32 -31.28
CA ASP A 166 10.17 -20.38 -30.42
C ASP A 166 10.69 -18.98 -30.01
N TRP A 167 10.68 -18.01 -30.91
CA TRP A 167 11.13 -16.63 -30.62
C TRP A 167 10.23 -15.91 -29.61
N LEU A 168 8.96 -16.32 -29.50
CA LEU A 168 7.98 -15.70 -28.60
C LEU A 168 7.91 -16.40 -27.22
N VAL A 169 8.42 -17.62 -27.12
CA VAL A 169 8.38 -18.40 -25.88
C VAL A 169 8.97 -17.62 -24.68
N PRO A 170 10.18 -17.02 -24.77
CA PRO A 170 10.75 -16.29 -23.62
C PRO A 170 9.88 -15.11 -23.15
N HIS A 171 9.11 -14.50 -24.04
CA HIS A 171 8.22 -13.38 -23.72
C HIS A 171 6.91 -13.81 -23.05
N ARG A 172 6.57 -15.08 -23.08
CA ARG A 172 5.33 -15.65 -22.54
C ARG A 172 5.54 -16.54 -21.32
N VAL A 173 6.78 -16.66 -20.85
CA VAL A 173 7.11 -17.30 -19.58
C VAL A 173 6.75 -16.39 -18.42
N PHE A 174 6.18 -16.97 -17.37
CA PHE A 174 5.94 -16.31 -16.09
C PHE A 174 6.73 -17.09 -15.03
N GLU A 175 7.67 -16.43 -14.37
CA GLU A 175 8.56 -17.10 -13.42
C GLU A 175 7.84 -17.73 -12.23
N GLY A 176 6.72 -17.13 -11.79
CA GLY A 176 6.06 -17.52 -10.55
C GLY A 176 6.89 -17.15 -9.32
N ASN A 177 6.63 -17.83 -8.20
CA ASN A 177 7.31 -17.61 -6.92
C ASN A 177 7.29 -16.13 -6.47
N ARG A 178 6.23 -15.40 -6.81
CA ARG A 178 6.01 -14.01 -6.44
C ARG A 178 5.03 -13.96 -5.26
N PRO A 179 5.45 -13.39 -4.12
CA PRO A 179 4.68 -13.49 -2.87
C PRO A 179 3.40 -12.67 -2.93
N SER A 180 2.33 -13.27 -2.42
CA SER A 180 1.08 -12.54 -2.19
C SER A 180 0.35 -13.05 -0.95
N ASN A 181 -0.40 -12.16 -0.30
CA ASN A 181 -1.36 -12.48 0.73
C ASN A 181 -2.78 -12.38 0.17
N MET A 182 -3.68 -13.23 0.64
CA MET A 182 -5.10 -13.17 0.31
C MET A 182 -5.91 -12.90 1.57
N ILE A 183 -6.50 -11.70 1.66
CA ILE A 183 -7.46 -11.33 2.71
C ILE A 183 -8.85 -11.53 2.13
N LEU A 184 -9.51 -12.63 2.51
CA LEU A 184 -10.87 -12.95 2.06
C LEU A 184 -11.84 -12.82 3.23
N ALA A 185 -12.71 -11.82 3.19
CA ALA A 185 -13.77 -11.60 4.17
C ALA A 185 -15.15 -11.95 3.60
N ASP A 186 -16.16 -12.07 4.45
CA ASP A 186 -17.51 -12.42 4.00
C ASP A 186 -18.13 -11.31 3.13
N LYS A 187 -18.23 -10.08 3.66
CA LYS A 187 -18.83 -8.92 2.98
C LYS A 187 -18.24 -7.63 3.53
N LEU A 188 -18.07 -6.61 2.67
CA LEU A 188 -17.62 -5.29 3.11
C LEU A 188 -18.71 -4.57 3.91
N THR A 189 -18.75 -4.82 5.22
CA THR A 189 -19.60 -4.12 6.18
C THR A 189 -18.78 -3.06 6.93
N PRO A 190 -19.42 -2.11 7.65
CA PRO A 190 -18.71 -1.19 8.52
C PRO A 190 -17.78 -1.90 9.52
N ALA A 191 -18.23 -3.01 10.15
CA ALA A 191 -17.40 -3.80 11.06
C ALA A 191 -16.17 -4.39 10.34
N VAL A 192 -16.33 -4.95 9.14
CA VAL A 192 -15.21 -5.50 8.38
C VAL A 192 -14.24 -4.40 7.94
N LEU A 193 -14.73 -3.22 7.57
CA LEU A 193 -13.87 -2.06 7.30
C LEU A 193 -13.05 -1.68 8.55
N GLY A 194 -13.69 -1.64 9.71
CA GLY A 194 -13.01 -1.39 10.99
C GLY A 194 -11.91 -2.43 11.28
N LYS A 195 -12.19 -3.72 11.05
CA LYS A 195 -11.19 -4.79 11.18
C LYS A 195 -10.01 -4.60 10.22
N LEU A 196 -10.26 -4.24 8.95
CA LEU A 196 -9.20 -3.99 7.97
C LEU A 196 -8.31 -2.82 8.35
N VAL A 197 -8.90 -1.73 8.83
CA VAL A 197 -8.12 -0.57 9.29
C VAL A 197 -7.25 -0.97 10.48
N ALA A 198 -7.82 -1.55 11.54
CA ALA A 198 -7.07 -1.96 12.72
C ALA A 198 -6.01 -3.03 12.43
N LEU A 199 -6.27 -3.95 11.47
CA LEU A 199 -5.29 -4.93 11.00
C LEU A 199 -4.00 -4.24 10.54
N TYR A 200 -4.10 -3.23 9.68
CA TYR A 200 -2.93 -2.52 9.17
C TYR A 200 -2.33 -1.54 10.19
N GLU A 201 -3.13 -0.92 11.06
CA GLU A 201 -2.60 -0.09 12.15
C GLU A 201 -1.74 -0.91 13.12
N HIS A 202 -2.20 -2.09 13.54
CA HIS A 202 -1.41 -3.00 14.37
C HIS A 202 -0.21 -3.61 13.61
N CYS A 203 -0.31 -3.80 12.29
CA CYS A 203 0.81 -4.20 11.46
C CYS A 203 1.90 -3.11 11.51
N VAL A 204 1.55 -1.85 11.28
CA VAL A 204 2.47 -0.69 11.33
C VAL A 204 3.09 -0.55 12.72
N PHE A 205 2.30 -0.69 13.78
CA PHE A 205 2.80 -0.69 15.15
C PHE A 205 3.83 -1.81 15.38
N THR A 206 3.52 -3.03 14.96
CA THR A 206 4.42 -4.18 15.09
C THR A 206 5.74 -3.96 14.35
N GLN A 207 5.68 -3.45 13.13
CA GLN A 207 6.87 -3.08 12.36
C GLN A 207 7.72 -2.04 13.10
N GLY A 208 7.09 -0.97 13.60
CA GLY A 208 7.78 0.09 14.34
C GLY A 208 8.48 -0.41 15.61
N VAL A 209 7.85 -1.34 16.31
CA VAL A 209 8.45 -1.99 17.51
C VAL A 209 9.67 -2.83 17.11
N ILE A 210 9.59 -3.61 16.03
CA ILE A 210 10.70 -4.45 15.56
C ILE A 210 11.85 -3.58 15.06
N TRP A 211 11.59 -2.56 14.25
CA TRP A 211 12.59 -1.63 13.74
C TRP A 211 13.10 -0.65 14.80
N GLN A 212 12.48 -0.61 15.98
CA GLN A 212 12.83 0.32 17.07
C GLN A 212 12.75 1.79 16.66
N ILE A 213 11.78 2.15 15.84
CA ILE A 213 11.57 3.51 15.32
C ILE A 213 10.37 4.18 16.00
N ASN A 214 10.30 5.51 15.92
CA ASN A 214 9.18 6.28 16.44
C ASN A 214 8.07 6.39 15.39
N SER A 215 7.21 5.36 15.34
CA SER A 215 6.02 5.33 14.48
C SER A 215 5.01 6.40 14.87
N PHE A 216 4.08 6.71 13.95
CA PHE A 216 2.95 7.63 14.16
C PHE A 216 3.34 9.09 14.40
N ASP A 217 4.57 9.48 14.06
CA ASP A 217 5.05 10.86 14.04
C ASP A 217 5.52 11.24 12.63
N GLN A 218 5.51 12.52 12.26
CA GLN A 218 5.75 12.98 10.89
C GLN A 218 6.67 14.21 10.79
N TRP A 219 7.80 14.22 11.50
CA TRP A 219 8.76 15.34 11.43
C TRP A 219 9.25 15.66 10.01
N GLY A 220 9.27 14.67 9.12
CA GLY A 220 9.70 14.84 7.73
C GLY A 220 8.90 15.86 6.92
N VAL A 221 7.68 16.22 7.33
CA VAL A 221 6.85 17.23 6.65
C VAL A 221 7.00 18.63 7.22
N GLU A 222 7.70 18.82 8.36
CA GLU A 222 7.83 20.10 9.04
C GLU A 222 8.70 21.10 8.26
N LEU A 223 9.82 20.64 7.70
CA LEU A 223 10.75 21.49 6.96
C LEU A 223 10.06 22.12 5.74
N GLY A 224 9.32 21.33 4.96
CA GLY A 224 8.59 21.86 3.78
C GLY A 224 7.59 22.95 4.15
N LYS A 225 6.85 22.80 5.26
CA LYS A 225 5.92 23.80 5.77
C LYS A 225 6.66 25.09 6.17
N ALA A 226 7.78 24.97 6.89
CA ALA A 226 8.58 26.11 7.31
C ALA A 226 9.15 26.89 6.11
N LEU A 227 9.63 26.18 5.08
CA LEU A 227 10.11 26.81 3.85
C LEU A 227 8.97 27.49 3.07
N ALA A 228 7.80 26.86 2.96
CA ALA A 228 6.65 27.45 2.30
C ALA A 228 6.23 28.77 2.96
N GLN A 229 6.25 28.87 4.29
CA GLN A 229 5.93 30.12 5.01
C GLN A 229 6.91 31.26 4.70
N ARG A 230 8.14 30.97 4.28
CA ARG A 230 9.11 31.98 3.82
C ARG A 230 8.85 32.41 2.38
N ILE A 231 8.46 31.46 1.52
CA ILE A 231 8.23 31.71 0.08
C ILE A 231 6.90 32.45 -0.16
N ILE A 232 5.87 32.23 0.65
CA ILE A 232 4.55 32.84 0.45
C ILE A 232 4.64 34.38 0.33
N PRO A 233 5.27 35.12 1.26
CA PRO A 233 5.41 36.57 1.13
C PRO A 233 6.15 36.99 -0.13
N GLU A 234 7.19 36.25 -0.54
CA GLU A 234 7.97 36.54 -1.74
C GLU A 234 7.15 36.40 -3.03
N LEU A 235 6.14 35.54 -3.03
CA LEU A 235 5.19 35.36 -4.14
C LEU A 235 4.09 36.43 -4.13
N GLU A 236 3.72 36.98 -2.96
CA GLU A 236 2.59 37.89 -2.78
C GLU A 236 2.98 39.37 -2.82
N ASP A 237 4.22 39.71 -2.51
CA ASP A 237 4.70 41.09 -2.49
C ASP A 237 4.53 41.75 -3.87
N ALA A 238 4.08 43.04 -3.86
CA ALA A 238 3.96 43.83 -5.07
C ALA A 238 5.34 44.28 -5.61
N ALA A 239 6.31 44.50 -4.72
CA ALA A 239 7.70 44.79 -5.08
C ALA A 239 8.48 43.52 -5.40
N GLU A 240 9.59 43.64 -6.15
CA GLU A 240 10.48 42.52 -6.40
C GLU A 240 11.24 42.15 -5.12
N PRO A 241 11.04 40.96 -4.56
CA PRO A 241 11.67 40.58 -3.32
C PRO A 241 13.15 40.23 -3.52
N GLU A 242 13.97 40.48 -2.52
CA GLU A 242 15.33 39.94 -2.44
C GLU A 242 15.23 38.44 -2.03
N LEU A 243 15.64 37.55 -2.95
CA LEU A 243 15.50 36.11 -2.77
C LEU A 243 16.79 35.49 -2.22
N HIS A 244 16.65 34.70 -1.16
CA HIS A 244 17.77 34.03 -0.48
C HIS A 244 17.66 32.50 -0.48
N HIS A 245 17.05 31.92 -1.52
CA HIS A 245 16.96 30.47 -1.72
C HIS A 245 18.08 29.98 -2.66
N ASP A 246 18.08 28.68 -2.95
CA ASP A 246 18.93 28.12 -4.01
C ASP A 246 18.54 28.68 -5.39
N SER A 247 19.45 28.50 -6.37
CA SER A 247 19.27 29.07 -7.71
C SER A 247 18.01 28.59 -8.43
N SER A 248 17.62 27.34 -8.21
CA SER A 248 16.40 26.74 -8.81
C SER A 248 15.16 27.37 -8.21
N THR A 249 15.06 27.44 -6.88
CA THR A 249 13.92 28.03 -6.18
C THR A 249 13.77 29.52 -6.53
N ASN A 250 14.86 30.30 -6.52
CA ASN A 250 14.86 31.70 -6.94
C ASN A 250 14.32 31.86 -8.38
N HIS A 251 14.82 31.03 -9.30
CA HIS A 251 14.35 31.06 -10.68
C HIS A 251 12.86 30.74 -10.84
N LEU A 252 12.36 29.76 -10.10
CA LEU A 252 10.95 29.38 -10.12
C LEU A 252 10.05 30.48 -9.55
N ILE A 253 10.47 31.16 -8.48
CA ILE A 253 9.77 32.32 -7.92
C ILE A 253 9.68 33.43 -8.97
N HIS A 254 10.79 33.79 -9.62
CA HIS A 254 10.80 34.81 -10.69
C HIS A 254 9.86 34.42 -11.85
N LEU A 255 9.95 33.18 -12.35
CA LEU A 255 9.07 32.70 -13.44
C LEU A 255 7.59 32.76 -13.08
N TYR A 256 7.24 32.36 -11.86
CA TYR A 256 5.86 32.41 -11.40
C TYR A 256 5.34 33.84 -11.33
N ARG A 257 6.13 34.77 -10.77
CA ARG A 257 5.77 36.19 -10.63
C ARG A 257 5.61 36.90 -11.97
N GLN A 258 6.38 36.54 -13.00
CA GLN A 258 6.25 37.12 -14.34
C GLN A 258 4.87 36.87 -15.00
N LYS A 259 4.11 35.90 -14.54
CA LYS A 259 2.79 35.52 -15.11
C LYS A 259 1.62 35.89 -14.20
N LYS A 260 1.87 36.46 -13.04
CA LYS A 260 0.86 36.88 -12.08
C LYS A 260 0.47 38.35 -12.32
#